data_2651b94bdf11859925968f4f1f9662c7
#
_entry.id   2651b94bdf11859925968f4f1f9662c7
#
_cell.length_a   1.000
_cell.length_b   1.000
_cell.length_c   1.000
_cell.angle_alpha   90.00
_cell.angle_beta   90.00
_cell.angle_gamma   90.00
#
_symmetry.space_group_name_H-M   'P 1'
#
loop_
_entity.id
_entity.type
_entity.pdbx_description
1 polymer ?
#
loop_
_entity_poly.entity_id
_entity_poly.type
_entity_poly.pdbx_seq_one_letter_code
_entity_poly.pdbx_strand_id
1 'polypeptide(L)'
;MALAGNGDEVCILDPSYDCYEPAVVLAGATPIRISLDENFMPDWDLINDKVNSKTRWIITNNPHNPSGRVWTESDFEQLEALLDKHKKLLVLSDEVYEFITFDQAHISANQREKLMNRCVIASSFGKSFHITGWKIGYAVAPDHLMKEIKKVHQYNVFSVNSVAQACLSEYINHIDVTQLGQFYKQKRD
;
A
#
# COMPACT_ATOMS: atom_id res chain seq x y z
N MET A 1 -9.49 11.13 0.87
CA MET A 1 -9.77 12.52 0.46
C MET A 1 -9.70 12.72 -1.06
N ALA A 2 -8.61 12.42 -1.75
CA ALA A 2 -8.51 12.68 -3.19
C ALA A 2 -9.50 11.86 -4.05
N LEU A 3 -9.80 10.63 -3.67
CA LEU A 3 -10.48 9.65 -4.50
C LEU A 3 -11.50 8.79 -3.74
N ALA A 4 -11.82 9.15 -2.49
CA ALA A 4 -12.86 8.55 -1.68
C ALA A 4 -13.55 9.62 -0.83
N GLY A 5 -14.84 9.45 -0.53
CA GLY A 5 -15.63 10.38 0.23
C GLY A 5 -16.98 9.79 0.66
N ASN A 6 -17.94 10.67 0.94
CA ASN A 6 -19.28 10.28 1.40
C ASN A 6 -19.96 9.29 0.45
N GLY A 7 -20.44 8.19 1.00
CA GLY A 7 -21.12 7.13 0.25
C GLY A 7 -20.19 6.04 -0.28
N ASP A 8 -18.87 6.25 -0.25
CA ASP A 8 -17.89 5.24 -0.61
C ASP A 8 -17.55 4.34 0.58
N GLU A 9 -17.30 3.07 0.30
CA GLU A 9 -16.74 2.10 1.22
C GLU A 9 -15.27 1.82 0.88
N VAL A 10 -14.45 1.62 1.92
CA VAL A 10 -13.04 1.27 1.78
C VAL A 10 -12.77 0.00 2.58
N CYS A 11 -12.41 -1.07 1.88
CA CYS A 11 -12.03 -2.34 2.50
C CYS A 11 -10.63 -2.26 3.08
N ILE A 12 -10.48 -2.71 4.32
CA ILE A 12 -9.23 -2.76 5.07
C ILE A 12 -9.03 -4.20 5.54
N LEU A 13 -7.93 -4.83 5.15
CA LEU A 13 -7.57 -6.18 5.57
C LEU A 13 -6.98 -6.14 6.98
N ASP A 14 -7.64 -6.82 7.93
CA ASP A 14 -7.39 -6.70 9.37
C ASP A 14 -6.84 -8.01 9.97
N PRO A 15 -5.80 -7.99 10.86
CA PRO A 15 -5.20 -6.81 11.48
C PRO A 15 -4.45 -5.93 10.50
N SER A 16 -4.47 -4.62 10.69
CA SER A 16 -3.92 -3.64 9.77
C SER A 16 -3.12 -2.54 10.47
N TYR A 17 -2.36 -1.77 9.69
CA TYR A 17 -1.73 -0.58 10.21
C TYR A 17 -2.80 0.40 10.73
N ASP A 18 -2.61 0.90 11.93
CA ASP A 18 -3.59 1.65 12.71
C ASP A 18 -4.05 2.98 12.07
N CYS A 19 -3.28 3.52 11.13
CA CYS A 19 -3.65 4.75 10.42
C CYS A 19 -4.69 4.56 9.30
N TYR A 20 -4.95 3.35 8.81
CA TYR A 20 -5.83 3.17 7.66
C TYR A 20 -7.26 3.57 7.98
N GLU A 21 -7.84 3.02 9.04
CA GLU A 21 -9.22 3.31 9.42
C GLU A 21 -9.45 4.80 9.73
N PRO A 22 -8.65 5.47 10.57
CA PRO A 22 -8.78 6.89 10.79
C PRO A 22 -8.67 7.72 9.51
N ALA A 23 -7.79 7.35 8.58
CA ALA A 23 -7.64 8.06 7.31
C ALA A 23 -8.90 7.91 6.43
N VAL A 24 -9.54 6.75 6.41
CA VAL A 24 -10.79 6.50 5.70
C VAL A 24 -11.92 7.34 6.29
N VAL A 25 -12.05 7.37 7.62
CA VAL A 25 -13.05 8.17 8.34
C VAL A 25 -12.85 9.66 8.07
N LEU A 26 -11.61 10.16 8.14
CA LEU A 26 -11.28 11.56 7.84
C LEU A 26 -11.53 11.93 6.37
N ALA A 27 -11.50 10.97 5.47
CA ALA A 27 -11.89 11.17 4.07
C ALA A 27 -13.42 11.26 3.88
N GLY A 28 -14.21 10.95 4.90
CA GLY A 28 -15.68 10.90 4.86
C GLY A 28 -16.21 9.59 4.28
N ALA A 29 -15.37 8.57 4.08
CA ALA A 29 -15.77 7.26 3.62
C ALA A 29 -16.02 6.28 4.78
N THR A 30 -16.66 5.14 4.50
CA THR A 30 -16.96 4.10 5.49
C THR A 30 -15.91 3.00 5.44
N PRO A 31 -15.17 2.73 6.52
CA PRO A 31 -14.25 1.62 6.58
C PRO A 31 -15.00 0.29 6.71
N ILE A 32 -14.64 -0.71 5.90
CA ILE A 32 -15.14 -2.08 5.97
C ILE A 32 -13.94 -2.97 6.34
N ARG A 33 -13.89 -3.42 7.59
CA ARG A 33 -12.83 -4.33 8.06
C ARG A 33 -13.11 -5.74 7.60
N ILE A 34 -12.12 -6.39 7.03
CA ILE A 34 -12.19 -7.77 6.55
C ILE A 34 -11.03 -8.54 7.20
N SER A 35 -11.38 -9.53 8.00
CA SER A 35 -10.38 -10.34 8.69
C SER A 35 -9.51 -11.12 7.69
N LEU A 36 -8.22 -11.14 7.93
CA LEU A 36 -7.31 -12.10 7.31
C LEU A 36 -7.59 -13.50 7.87
N ASP A 37 -7.09 -14.52 7.19
CA ASP A 37 -7.18 -15.90 7.66
C ASP A 37 -6.26 -16.15 8.89
N GLU A 38 -6.26 -17.37 9.41
CA GLU A 38 -5.45 -17.79 10.57
C GLU A 38 -3.92 -17.69 10.31
N ASN A 39 -3.51 -17.63 9.05
CA ASN A 39 -2.12 -17.48 8.62
C ASN A 39 -1.77 -16.03 8.25
N PHE A 40 -2.69 -15.08 8.50
CA PHE A 40 -2.58 -13.67 8.10
C PHE A 40 -2.49 -13.47 6.59
N MET A 41 -3.12 -14.36 5.81
CA MET A 41 -3.27 -14.21 4.37
C MET A 41 -4.68 -13.71 4.02
N PRO A 42 -4.88 -13.11 2.84
CA PRO A 42 -6.20 -12.66 2.43
C PRO A 42 -7.20 -13.82 2.32
N ASP A 43 -8.31 -13.73 3.02
CA ASP A 43 -9.47 -14.60 2.81
C ASP A 43 -10.27 -14.09 1.60
N TRP A 44 -9.98 -14.66 0.43
CA TRP A 44 -10.55 -14.20 -0.83
C TRP A 44 -12.06 -14.46 -0.95
N ASP A 45 -12.59 -15.48 -0.26
CA ASP A 45 -14.02 -15.73 -0.21
C ASP A 45 -14.72 -14.65 0.59
N LEU A 46 -14.20 -14.31 1.77
CA LEU A 46 -14.71 -13.24 2.60
C LEU A 46 -14.57 -11.87 1.92
N ILE A 47 -13.46 -11.61 1.23
CA ILE A 47 -13.25 -10.37 0.47
C ILE A 47 -14.30 -10.25 -0.64
N ASN A 48 -14.53 -11.32 -1.41
CA ASN A 48 -15.54 -11.33 -2.47
C ASN A 48 -16.97 -11.12 -1.95
N ASP A 49 -17.30 -11.60 -0.73
CA ASP A 49 -18.60 -11.38 -0.07
C ASP A 49 -18.80 -9.92 0.35
N LYS A 50 -17.75 -9.28 0.87
CA LYS A 50 -17.81 -7.92 1.41
C LYS A 50 -17.73 -6.82 0.34
N VAL A 51 -16.98 -7.04 -0.74
CA VAL A 51 -16.82 -6.05 -1.81
C VAL A 51 -18.10 -5.93 -2.63
N ASN A 52 -18.61 -4.71 -2.76
CA ASN A 52 -19.88 -4.43 -3.42
C ASN A 52 -19.81 -3.15 -4.29
N SER A 53 -20.96 -2.68 -4.80
CA SER A 53 -21.01 -1.53 -5.71
C SER A 53 -20.64 -0.18 -5.06
N LYS A 54 -20.61 -0.09 -3.73
CA LYS A 54 -20.17 1.10 -2.96
C LYS A 54 -18.68 1.03 -2.66
N THR A 55 -18.07 -0.15 -2.75
CA THR A 55 -16.64 -0.31 -2.44
C THR A 55 -15.82 0.42 -3.49
N ARG A 56 -15.14 1.48 -3.04
CA ARG A 56 -14.31 2.33 -3.89
C ARG A 56 -12.84 1.91 -3.85
N TRP A 57 -12.37 1.47 -2.66
CA TRP A 57 -10.98 1.07 -2.44
C TRP A 57 -10.88 -0.23 -1.68
N ILE A 58 -9.84 -0.99 -1.97
CA ILE A 58 -9.27 -1.99 -1.09
C ILE A 58 -7.83 -1.57 -0.75
N ILE A 59 -7.51 -1.53 0.54
CA ILE A 59 -6.16 -1.25 1.03
C ILE A 59 -5.47 -2.59 1.29
N THR A 60 -4.36 -2.80 0.61
CA THR A 60 -3.49 -3.97 0.80
C THR A 60 -2.17 -3.50 1.39
N ASN A 61 -1.54 -4.33 2.22
CA ASN A 61 -0.20 -4.08 2.75
C ASN A 61 0.67 -5.32 2.53
N ASN A 62 1.66 -5.20 1.68
CA ASN A 62 2.51 -6.30 1.26
C ASN A 62 3.96 -5.82 1.06
N PRO A 63 4.91 -6.31 1.85
CA PRO A 63 4.80 -7.21 3.01
C PRO A 63 3.93 -6.66 4.13
N HIS A 64 3.23 -7.54 4.86
CA HIS A 64 2.17 -7.18 5.79
C HIS A 64 2.69 -6.76 7.17
N ASN A 65 2.21 -5.65 7.67
CA ASN A 65 2.36 -5.23 9.07
C ASN A 65 1.04 -5.51 9.82
N PRO A 66 1.02 -6.37 10.88
CA PRO A 66 2.18 -6.74 11.71
C PRO A 66 2.78 -8.13 11.44
N SER A 67 2.21 -8.97 10.56
CA SER A 67 2.55 -10.40 10.50
C SER A 67 3.85 -10.71 9.76
N GLY A 68 4.35 -9.81 8.92
CA GLY A 68 5.49 -10.07 8.04
C GLY A 68 5.18 -11.01 6.86
N ARG A 69 3.91 -11.38 6.65
CA ARG A 69 3.52 -12.21 5.51
C ARG A 69 3.71 -11.46 4.19
N VAL A 70 4.05 -12.22 3.17
CA VAL A 70 4.24 -11.73 1.79
C VAL A 70 3.24 -12.44 0.90
N TRP A 71 2.56 -11.68 0.05
CA TRP A 71 1.58 -12.20 -0.88
C TRP A 71 2.23 -13.07 -1.95
N THR A 72 1.49 -14.09 -2.38
CA THR A 72 1.86 -14.99 -3.47
C THR A 72 1.33 -14.50 -4.82
N GLU A 73 1.80 -15.11 -5.91
CA GLU A 73 1.22 -14.90 -7.26
C GLU A 73 -0.29 -15.14 -7.27
N SER A 74 -0.75 -16.20 -6.58
CA SER A 74 -2.17 -16.54 -6.48
C SER A 74 -3.00 -15.42 -5.83
N ASP A 75 -2.46 -14.72 -4.82
CA ASP A 75 -3.15 -13.60 -4.18
C ASP A 75 -3.35 -12.45 -5.16
N PHE A 76 -2.35 -12.15 -5.98
CA PHE A 76 -2.47 -11.14 -7.04
C PHE A 76 -3.46 -11.54 -8.13
N GLU A 77 -3.51 -12.82 -8.52
CA GLU A 77 -4.50 -13.33 -9.47
C GLU A 77 -5.93 -13.17 -8.94
N GLN A 78 -6.15 -13.44 -7.65
CA GLN A 78 -7.43 -13.22 -6.98
C GLN A 78 -7.79 -11.73 -6.93
N LEU A 79 -6.85 -10.85 -6.63
CA LEU A 79 -7.06 -9.41 -6.65
C LEU A 79 -7.43 -8.91 -8.06
N GLU A 80 -6.75 -9.41 -9.09
CA GLU A 80 -7.06 -9.09 -10.49
C GLU A 80 -8.47 -9.55 -10.87
N ALA A 81 -8.86 -10.76 -10.45
CA ALA A 81 -10.21 -11.28 -10.67
C ALA A 81 -11.28 -10.43 -9.95
N LEU A 82 -11.00 -9.96 -8.74
CA LEU A 82 -11.87 -9.05 -8.00
C LEU A 82 -12.05 -7.72 -8.76
N LEU A 83 -10.96 -7.15 -9.27
CA LEU A 83 -11.01 -5.93 -10.09
C LEU A 83 -11.77 -6.13 -11.40
N ASP A 84 -11.74 -7.32 -11.98
CA ASP A 84 -12.51 -7.63 -13.20
C ASP A 84 -14.01 -7.64 -12.92
N LYS A 85 -14.45 -8.09 -11.74
CA LYS A 85 -15.86 -8.04 -11.32
C LYS A 85 -16.30 -6.61 -10.96
N HIS A 86 -15.44 -5.84 -10.29
CA HIS A 86 -15.75 -4.52 -9.73
C HIS A 86 -15.00 -3.41 -10.47
N LYS A 87 -15.56 -2.92 -11.58
CA LYS A 87 -14.85 -1.99 -12.49
C LYS A 87 -14.51 -0.62 -11.89
N LYS A 88 -15.15 -0.23 -10.79
CA LYS A 88 -14.88 1.03 -10.06
C LYS A 88 -13.92 0.87 -8.90
N LEU A 89 -13.60 -0.37 -8.52
CA LEU A 89 -12.70 -0.66 -7.41
C LEU A 89 -11.27 -0.22 -7.74
N LEU A 90 -10.64 0.46 -6.81
CA LEU A 90 -9.24 0.87 -6.85
C LEU A 90 -8.47 0.14 -5.76
N VAL A 91 -7.16 0.02 -5.94
CA VAL A 91 -6.25 -0.60 -4.97
C VAL A 91 -5.29 0.45 -4.43
N LEU A 92 -5.17 0.52 -3.11
CA LEU A 92 -4.03 1.16 -2.46
C LEU A 92 -3.10 0.05 -1.98
N SER A 93 -1.97 -0.13 -2.65
CA SER A 93 -0.95 -1.09 -2.29
C SER A 93 0.11 -0.40 -1.43
N ASP A 94 0.09 -0.65 -0.14
CA ASP A 94 1.13 -0.18 0.78
C ASP A 94 2.29 -1.18 0.75
N GLU A 95 3.38 -0.76 0.10
CA GLU A 95 4.57 -1.58 -0.14
C GLU A 95 5.78 -1.07 0.66
N VAL A 96 5.53 -0.37 1.77
CA VAL A 96 6.57 0.26 2.60
C VAL A 96 7.68 -0.68 3.07
N TYR A 97 7.41 -1.98 3.10
CA TYR A 97 8.38 -3.03 3.49
C TYR A 97 8.94 -3.83 2.30
N GLU A 98 8.84 -3.33 1.08
CA GLU A 98 9.23 -4.01 -0.17
C GLU A 98 10.63 -4.63 -0.16
N PHE A 99 11.60 -4.03 0.56
CA PHE A 99 12.97 -4.52 0.69
C PHE A 99 13.21 -5.35 1.96
N ILE A 100 12.18 -5.56 2.80
CA ILE A 100 12.30 -6.31 4.07
C ILE A 100 11.53 -7.63 3.92
N THR A 101 12.08 -8.52 3.11
CA THR A 101 11.59 -9.88 2.92
C THR A 101 12.71 -10.88 3.21
N PHE A 102 12.36 -12.10 3.57
CA PHE A 102 13.33 -13.11 4.04
C PHE A 102 13.47 -14.28 3.07
N ASP A 103 12.43 -15.09 2.99
CA ASP A 103 12.47 -16.36 2.28
C ASP A 103 11.70 -16.30 0.93
N GLN A 104 10.92 -15.25 0.73
CA GLN A 104 10.13 -15.00 -0.48
C GLN A 104 10.38 -13.57 -0.97
N ALA A 105 10.60 -13.41 -2.26
CA ALA A 105 10.73 -12.09 -2.86
C ALA A 105 9.40 -11.33 -2.84
N HIS A 106 9.47 -10.01 -2.64
CA HIS A 106 8.32 -9.14 -2.80
C HIS A 106 7.88 -9.06 -4.27
N ILE A 107 6.58 -9.17 -4.48
CA ILE A 107 5.94 -8.89 -5.77
C ILE A 107 5.23 -7.56 -5.64
N SER A 108 5.65 -6.57 -6.42
CA SER A 108 4.99 -5.27 -6.44
C SER A 108 3.73 -5.31 -7.30
N ALA A 109 2.69 -4.61 -6.89
CA ALA A 109 1.50 -4.39 -7.71
C ALA A 109 1.83 -3.73 -9.07
N ASN A 110 2.96 -3.00 -9.17
CA ASN A 110 3.44 -2.39 -10.41
C ASN A 110 3.93 -3.42 -11.46
N GLN A 111 4.20 -4.65 -11.05
CA GLN A 111 4.58 -5.73 -11.97
C GLN A 111 3.37 -6.40 -12.63
N ARG A 112 2.15 -5.99 -12.26
CA ARG A 112 0.89 -6.58 -12.69
C ARG A 112 0.14 -5.62 -13.62
N GLU A 113 0.12 -5.93 -14.91
CA GLU A 113 -0.47 -5.06 -15.95
C GLU A 113 -1.93 -4.69 -15.65
N LYS A 114 -2.73 -5.65 -15.16
CA LYS A 114 -4.13 -5.40 -14.83
C LYS A 114 -4.34 -4.44 -13.65
N LEU A 115 -3.36 -4.37 -12.74
CA LEU A 115 -3.42 -3.45 -11.59
C LEU A 115 -2.97 -2.04 -11.96
N MET A 116 -2.03 -1.87 -12.88
CA MET A 116 -1.38 -0.59 -13.19
C MET A 116 -2.35 0.57 -13.42
N ASN A 117 -3.49 0.33 -14.04
CA ASN A 117 -4.47 1.39 -14.33
C ASN A 117 -5.40 1.73 -13.16
N ARG A 118 -5.39 0.96 -12.08
CA ARG A 118 -6.32 1.09 -10.95
C ARG A 118 -5.64 0.96 -9.59
N CYS A 119 -4.32 1.05 -9.55
CA CYS A 119 -3.55 0.93 -8.32
C CYS A 119 -2.80 2.22 -8.00
N VAL A 120 -2.76 2.57 -6.73
CA VAL A 120 -1.82 3.51 -6.15
C VAL A 120 -0.89 2.71 -5.25
N ILE A 121 0.39 2.71 -5.58
CA ILE A 121 1.42 2.13 -4.74
C ILE A 121 1.94 3.22 -3.81
N ALA A 122 2.01 2.94 -2.54
CA ALA A 122 2.63 3.81 -1.54
C ALA A 122 3.85 3.11 -0.94
N SER A 123 4.96 3.80 -0.86
CA SER A 123 6.16 3.32 -0.21
C SER A 123 6.86 4.44 0.58
N SER A 124 7.87 4.09 1.36
CA SER A 124 8.51 5.02 2.28
C SER A 124 10.00 4.76 2.41
N PHE A 125 10.78 5.82 2.27
CA PHE A 125 12.21 5.78 2.61
C PHE A 125 12.47 5.59 4.11
N GLY A 126 11.45 5.86 4.93
CA GLY A 126 11.54 5.73 6.39
C GLY A 126 11.94 4.35 6.88
N LYS A 127 11.46 3.30 6.21
CA LYS A 127 11.76 1.90 6.56
C LYS A 127 13.03 1.41 5.87
N SER A 128 13.16 1.68 4.57
CA SER A 128 14.31 1.24 3.78
C SER A 128 15.62 1.90 4.21
N PHE A 129 15.59 3.13 4.72
CA PHE A 129 16.78 3.88 5.11
C PHE A 129 16.85 4.21 6.61
N HIS A 130 15.97 3.61 7.44
CA HIS A 130 15.93 3.84 8.90
C HIS A 130 15.71 5.32 9.32
N ILE A 131 15.00 6.08 8.48
CA ILE A 131 14.74 7.51 8.67
C ILE A 131 13.25 7.81 8.85
N THR A 132 12.53 6.96 9.57
CA THR A 132 11.07 7.07 9.77
C THR A 132 10.63 8.47 10.23
N GLY A 133 11.44 9.14 11.04
CA GLY A 133 11.18 10.50 11.54
C GLY A 133 11.25 11.59 10.46
N TRP A 134 11.85 11.33 9.30
CA TRP A 134 11.93 12.32 8.22
C TRP A 134 10.63 12.49 7.45
N LYS A 135 9.70 11.53 7.59
CA LYS A 135 8.36 11.59 6.98
C LYS A 135 8.38 11.78 5.46
N ILE A 136 9.25 11.05 4.77
CA ILE A 136 9.37 11.05 3.31
C ILE A 136 9.03 9.68 2.77
N GLY A 137 8.14 9.67 1.80
CA GLY A 137 7.76 8.51 1.02
C GLY A 137 7.44 8.94 -0.41
N TYR A 138 6.97 8.00 -1.19
CA TYR A 138 6.55 8.24 -2.56
C TYR A 138 5.30 7.45 -2.89
N ALA A 139 4.59 7.90 -3.91
CA ALA A 139 3.47 7.17 -4.49
C ALA A 139 3.68 7.02 -5.99
N VAL A 140 3.33 5.86 -6.51
CA VAL A 140 3.30 5.55 -7.95
C VAL A 140 1.87 5.23 -8.34
N ALA A 141 1.36 5.89 -9.35
CA ALA A 141 0.00 5.69 -9.82
C ALA A 141 -0.15 6.15 -11.28
N PRO A 142 -1.15 5.67 -12.04
CA PRO A 142 -1.43 6.19 -13.35
C PRO A 142 -1.84 7.67 -13.30
N ASP A 143 -1.57 8.39 -14.36
CA ASP A 143 -1.73 9.85 -14.44
C ASP A 143 -3.10 10.35 -13.97
N HIS A 144 -4.17 9.66 -14.32
CA HIS A 144 -5.52 10.08 -13.95
C HIS A 144 -5.78 10.03 -12.43
N LEU A 145 -5.19 9.06 -11.71
CA LEU A 145 -5.25 8.99 -10.24
C LEU A 145 -4.27 9.98 -9.61
N MET A 146 -3.03 10.04 -10.14
CA MET A 146 -1.99 10.92 -9.63
C MET A 146 -2.38 12.39 -9.72
N LYS A 147 -3.10 12.80 -10.77
CA LYS A 147 -3.60 14.15 -10.92
C LYS A 147 -4.50 14.57 -9.76
N GLU A 148 -5.39 13.70 -9.31
CA GLU A 148 -6.29 13.99 -8.19
C GLU A 148 -5.54 13.99 -6.84
N ILE A 149 -4.60 13.06 -6.67
CA ILE A 149 -3.74 13.01 -5.48
C ILE A 149 -2.92 14.31 -5.35
N LYS A 150 -2.30 14.77 -6.43
CA LYS A 150 -1.50 16.02 -6.44
C LYS A 150 -2.32 17.25 -6.06
N LYS A 151 -3.59 17.33 -6.46
CA LYS A 151 -4.47 18.45 -6.06
C LYS A 151 -4.63 18.53 -4.54
N VAL A 152 -4.88 17.38 -3.88
CA VAL A 152 -5.04 17.35 -2.42
C VAL A 152 -3.69 17.56 -1.73
N HIS A 153 -2.63 16.93 -2.23
CA HIS A 153 -1.28 17.08 -1.68
C HIS A 153 -0.82 18.53 -1.66
N GLN A 154 -1.13 19.30 -2.70
CA GLN A 154 -0.77 20.72 -2.79
C GLN A 154 -1.31 21.54 -1.61
N TYR A 155 -2.51 21.22 -1.12
CA TYR A 155 -3.14 21.98 -0.02
C TYR A 155 -2.84 21.39 1.37
N ASN A 156 -2.56 20.08 1.46
CA ASN A 156 -2.29 19.43 2.73
C ASN A 156 -0.82 19.48 3.14
N VAL A 157 0.07 19.35 2.18
CA VAL A 157 1.53 19.24 2.42
C VAL A 157 2.27 20.39 1.75
N PHE A 158 1.80 20.84 0.58
CA PHE A 158 2.39 21.83 -0.30
C PHE A 158 3.75 21.33 -0.86
N SER A 159 4.74 21.15 0.00
CA SER A 159 6.08 20.67 -0.38
C SER A 159 6.64 19.76 0.71
N VAL A 160 7.23 18.67 0.29
CA VAL A 160 8.00 17.80 1.18
C VAL A 160 9.32 18.49 1.53
N ASN A 161 9.89 18.20 2.72
CA ASN A 161 11.15 18.79 3.20
C ASN A 161 12.25 18.69 2.14
N SER A 162 12.67 19.84 1.59
CA SER A 162 13.62 19.91 0.47
C SER A 162 15.04 19.49 0.86
N VAL A 163 15.45 19.75 2.11
CA VAL A 163 16.77 19.29 2.61
C VAL A 163 16.81 17.78 2.67
N ALA A 164 15.77 17.16 3.21
CA ALA A 164 15.69 15.71 3.26
C ALA A 164 15.63 15.08 1.86
N GLN A 165 14.94 15.70 0.90
CA GLN A 165 14.93 15.23 -0.50
C GLN A 165 16.34 15.32 -1.12
N ALA A 166 17.07 16.40 -0.90
CA ALA A 166 18.45 16.54 -1.42
C ALA A 166 19.39 15.47 -0.82
N CYS A 167 19.30 15.24 0.51
CA CYS A 167 20.08 14.18 1.16
C CYS A 167 19.72 12.79 0.61
N LEU A 168 18.45 12.49 0.41
CA LEU A 168 18.01 11.21 -0.15
C LEU A 168 18.46 11.03 -1.61
N SER A 169 18.40 12.07 -2.41
CA SER A 169 18.85 12.04 -3.81
C SER A 169 20.32 11.64 -3.95
N GLU A 170 21.15 12.06 -3.01
CA GLU A 170 22.55 11.66 -2.95
C GLU A 170 22.70 10.23 -2.38
N TYR A 171 22.01 9.97 -1.25
CA TYR A 171 22.16 8.72 -0.50
C TYR A 171 21.73 7.48 -1.29
N ILE A 172 20.66 7.57 -2.08
CA ILE A 172 20.14 6.46 -2.91
C ILE A 172 21.20 5.88 -3.83
N ASN A 173 22.14 6.69 -4.31
CA ASN A 173 23.19 6.23 -5.20
C ASN A 173 24.30 5.42 -4.51
N HIS A 174 24.32 5.40 -3.17
CA HIS A 174 25.37 4.78 -2.36
C HIS A 174 24.87 3.60 -1.50
N ILE A 175 23.57 3.29 -1.53
CA ILE A 175 23.00 2.22 -0.72
C ILE A 175 22.50 1.06 -1.59
N ASP A 176 22.77 -0.14 -1.12
CA ASP A 176 22.18 -1.37 -1.65
C ASP A 176 21.04 -1.85 -0.73
N VAL A 177 19.81 -1.51 -1.10
CA VAL A 177 18.60 -1.89 -0.33
C VAL A 177 18.32 -3.39 -0.38
N THR A 178 18.90 -4.13 -1.31
CA THR A 178 18.69 -5.59 -1.44
C THR A 178 19.27 -6.37 -0.25
N GLN A 179 20.19 -5.77 0.50
CA GLN A 179 20.79 -6.38 1.69
C GLN A 179 19.91 -6.27 2.94
N LEU A 180 18.86 -5.47 2.92
CA LEU A 180 17.99 -5.26 4.09
C LEU A 180 17.32 -6.55 4.56
N GLY A 181 16.86 -7.39 3.65
CA GLY A 181 16.27 -8.69 3.98
C GLY A 181 17.22 -9.54 4.83
N GLN A 182 18.48 -9.67 4.41
CA GLN A 182 19.50 -10.42 5.15
C GLN A 182 19.83 -9.78 6.51
N PHE A 183 19.97 -8.46 6.57
CA PHE A 183 20.21 -7.72 7.80
C PHE A 183 19.13 -7.96 8.86
N TYR A 184 17.85 -7.90 8.44
CA TYR A 184 16.75 -8.14 9.36
C TYR A 184 16.56 -9.62 9.69
N LYS A 185 16.87 -10.54 8.76
CA LYS A 185 16.86 -11.98 9.03
C LYS A 185 17.79 -12.36 10.18
N GLN A 186 19.01 -11.80 10.21
CA GLN A 186 19.96 -12.00 11.30
C GLN A 186 19.46 -11.48 12.66
N LYS A 187 18.53 -10.53 12.67
CA LYS A 187 17.93 -10.01 13.92
C LYS A 187 16.68 -10.80 14.34
N ARG A 188 16.00 -11.42 13.40
CA ARG A 188 14.83 -12.27 13.64
C ARG A 188 15.25 -13.62 14.26
N ASP A 189 16.28 -14.25 13.71
CA ASP A 189 16.81 -15.57 14.08
C ASP A 189 17.69 -15.46 15.35
#